data_cf6382383ec52d4cde68fecd796dea25
#
_entry.id   cf6382383ec52d4cde68fecd796dea25
#
_cell.length_a   1.000
_cell.length_b   1.000
_cell.length_c   1.000
_cell.angle_alpha   90.00
_cell.angle_beta   90.00
_cell.angle_gamma   90.00
#
_symmetry.space_group_name_H-M   'P 1'
#
loop_
_entity.id
_entity.type
_entity.pdbx_description
1 polymer ?
#
loop_
_entity_poly.entity_id
_entity_poly.type
_entity_poly.pdbx_seq_one_letter_code
_entity_poly.pdbx_strand_id
1 'polypeptide(L)'
;MRHVEGLSYSCDADWCIHYDADEIRESPWSHIQLRDALFRVEREGFNAIDHTCLVFHPTIGGIEDPARIASFDRCEFGKRGGHFHQIKAWRHQNAPIRLADSGGHSAEFPDRKVYPFKFLLRHYPVRSQEHGMRKIFADRRPRWNADEREGRGWHIQYDDVASGHNFLRAPSELLQFDDDTFYSEYLVERLSGIGVERS
;
A
#
# COMPACT_ATOMS: atom_id res chain seq x y z
N MET A 1 2.52 -15.71 4.74
CA MET A 1 2.75 -14.74 5.84
C MET A 1 3.64 -15.29 6.95
N ARG A 2 3.38 -16.42 7.59
CA ARG A 2 4.24 -16.97 8.66
C ARG A 2 5.72 -17.13 8.29
N HIS A 3 6.02 -17.44 7.04
CA HIS A 3 7.41 -17.49 6.56
C HIS A 3 8.06 -16.10 6.56
N VAL A 4 7.30 -15.06 6.19
CA VAL A 4 7.77 -13.66 6.22
C VAL A 4 8.03 -13.21 7.66
N GLU A 5 7.17 -13.60 8.62
CA GLU A 5 7.36 -13.33 10.04
C GLU A 5 8.66 -13.96 10.55
N GLY A 6 8.94 -15.22 10.18
CA GLY A 6 10.19 -15.89 10.51
C GLY A 6 11.41 -15.21 9.91
N LEU A 7 11.36 -14.83 8.63
CA LEU A 7 12.44 -14.11 7.97
C LEU A 7 12.72 -12.75 8.61
N SER A 8 11.69 -11.99 8.96
CA SER A 8 11.86 -10.69 9.60
C SER A 8 12.52 -10.77 10.97
N TYR A 9 12.36 -11.88 11.68
CA TYR A 9 13.02 -12.14 12.96
C TYR A 9 14.50 -12.54 12.80
N SER A 10 14.83 -13.27 11.74
CA SER A 10 16.16 -13.83 11.53
C SER A 10 17.09 -12.97 10.66
N CYS A 11 16.58 -11.88 10.07
CA CYS A 11 17.39 -11.03 9.21
C CYS A 11 18.29 -10.09 10.02
N ASP A 12 19.47 -9.78 9.46
CA ASP A 12 20.37 -8.74 9.96
C ASP A 12 20.06 -7.42 9.25
N ALA A 13 19.07 -6.69 9.76
CA ALA A 13 18.59 -5.45 9.16
C ALA A 13 18.12 -4.47 10.24
N ASP A 14 18.26 -3.17 10.01
CA ASP A 14 17.74 -2.13 10.92
C ASP A 14 16.23 -2.00 10.79
N TRP A 15 15.73 -2.05 9.56
CA TRP A 15 14.32 -1.94 9.23
C TRP A 15 13.85 -3.07 8.31
N CYS A 16 12.66 -3.56 8.58
CA CYS A 16 11.94 -4.51 7.74
C CYS A 16 10.80 -3.81 7.03
N ILE A 17 10.64 -4.10 5.75
CA ILE A 17 9.50 -3.60 4.96
C ILE A 17 8.85 -4.78 4.24
N HIS A 18 7.57 -4.98 4.48
CA HIS A 18 6.79 -5.94 3.72
C HIS A 18 6.25 -5.31 2.44
N TYR A 19 6.69 -5.80 1.31
CA TYR A 19 6.29 -5.33 -0.02
C TYR A 19 5.40 -6.34 -0.74
N ASP A 20 4.34 -5.83 -1.37
CA ASP A 20 3.65 -6.52 -2.45
C ASP A 20 4.25 -6.08 -3.80
N ALA A 21 4.27 -6.98 -4.79
CA ALA A 21 4.97 -6.74 -6.07
C ALA A 21 4.37 -5.60 -6.93
N ASP A 22 3.19 -5.14 -6.57
CA ASP A 22 2.45 -4.07 -7.23
C ASP A 22 2.35 -2.79 -6.37
N GLU A 23 3.27 -2.64 -5.40
CA GLU A 23 3.35 -1.49 -4.51
C GLU A 23 4.68 -0.74 -4.66
N ILE A 24 4.65 0.59 -4.49
CA ILE A 24 5.82 1.45 -4.29
C ILE A 24 5.62 2.27 -3.03
N ARG A 25 6.64 2.36 -2.20
CA ARG A 25 6.62 3.15 -0.98
C ARG A 25 7.58 4.32 -1.07
N GLU A 26 7.11 5.45 -0.60
CA GLU A 26 7.84 6.70 -0.64
C GLU A 26 7.79 7.42 0.70
N SER A 27 8.80 8.22 0.93
CA SER A 27 8.88 9.17 2.03
C SER A 27 7.73 10.20 1.92
N PRO A 28 7.21 10.73 3.04
CA PRO A 28 6.29 11.87 3.01
C PRO A 28 6.99 13.18 2.64
N TRP A 29 8.31 13.19 2.53
CA TRP A 29 9.12 14.34 2.15
C TRP A 29 9.74 14.10 0.77
N SER A 30 9.37 14.91 -0.22
CA SER A 30 9.79 14.76 -1.62
C SER A 30 11.31 14.75 -1.83
N HIS A 31 12.05 15.43 -0.94
CA HIS A 31 13.52 15.57 -1.02
C HIS A 31 14.28 14.57 -0.14
N ILE A 32 13.59 13.67 0.57
CA ILE A 32 14.21 12.67 1.47
C ILE A 32 13.89 11.28 0.93
N GLN A 33 14.91 10.50 0.64
CA GLN A 33 14.72 9.11 0.21
C GLN A 33 14.11 8.26 1.33
N LEU A 34 13.38 7.21 0.97
CA LEU A 34 12.71 6.32 1.92
C LEU A 34 13.66 5.82 3.02
N ARG A 35 14.88 5.40 2.66
CA ARG A 35 15.88 4.95 3.63
C ARG A 35 16.18 6.01 4.70
N ASP A 36 16.46 7.23 4.28
CA ASP A 36 16.84 8.31 5.20
C ASP A 36 15.64 8.76 6.05
N ALA A 37 14.45 8.66 5.48
CA ALA A 37 13.20 8.89 6.20
C ALA A 37 12.96 7.85 7.32
N LEU A 38 13.28 6.57 7.09
CA LEU A 38 13.20 5.52 8.12
C LEU A 38 14.12 5.85 9.31
N PHE A 39 15.38 6.21 9.06
CA PHE A 39 16.33 6.60 10.10
C PHE A 39 15.92 7.89 10.81
N ARG A 40 15.26 8.81 10.12
CA ARG A 40 14.69 10.00 10.77
C ARG A 40 13.60 9.61 11.76
N VAL A 41 12.66 8.76 11.36
CA VAL A 41 11.58 8.23 12.20
C VAL A 41 12.15 7.55 13.46
N GLU A 42 13.21 6.75 13.29
CA GLU A 42 13.90 6.10 14.42
C GLU A 42 14.51 7.10 15.39
N ARG A 43 15.21 8.12 14.90
CA ARG A 43 15.78 9.18 15.75
C ARG A 43 14.72 9.98 16.52
N GLU A 44 13.51 10.06 16.01
CA GLU A 44 12.36 10.68 16.66
C GLU A 44 11.67 9.72 17.68
N GLY A 45 12.19 8.50 17.86
CA GLY A 45 11.76 7.54 18.88
C GLY A 45 10.59 6.63 18.46
N PHE A 46 10.29 6.55 17.17
CA PHE A 46 9.27 5.67 16.60
C PHE A 46 9.90 4.44 15.94
N ASN A 47 9.12 3.37 15.83
CA ASN A 47 9.59 2.08 15.33
C ASN A 47 8.65 1.40 14.35
N ALA A 48 7.60 2.08 13.91
CA ALA A 48 6.66 1.58 12.91
C ALA A 48 6.11 2.73 12.06
N ILE A 49 5.82 2.44 10.80
CA ILE A 49 5.31 3.43 9.86
C ILE A 49 4.03 2.89 9.20
N ASP A 50 2.98 3.69 9.28
CA ASP A 50 1.76 3.51 8.52
C ASP A 50 1.84 4.26 7.18
N HIS A 51 1.12 3.77 6.16
CA HIS A 51 1.15 4.36 4.83
C HIS A 51 -0.26 4.76 4.39
N THR A 52 -0.34 5.87 3.66
CA THR A 52 -1.52 6.23 2.87
C THR A 52 -1.48 5.48 1.56
N CYS A 53 -2.50 4.67 1.32
CA CYS A 53 -2.62 3.92 0.09
C CYS A 53 -3.33 4.75 -0.99
N LEU A 54 -2.61 5.06 -2.08
CA LEU A 54 -3.17 5.56 -3.33
C LEU A 54 -3.25 4.41 -4.33
N VAL A 55 -4.44 4.15 -4.82
CA VAL A 55 -4.69 3.12 -5.84
C VAL A 55 -4.70 3.75 -7.21
N PHE A 56 -3.73 3.40 -8.04
CA PHE A 56 -3.62 3.87 -9.41
C PHE A 56 -4.40 2.95 -10.36
N HIS A 57 -5.09 3.56 -11.30
CA HIS A 57 -5.97 2.85 -12.23
C HIS A 57 -5.60 3.11 -13.68
N PRO A 58 -5.72 2.11 -14.56
CA PRO A 58 -5.72 2.34 -15.98
C PRO A 58 -6.99 3.09 -16.40
N THR A 59 -6.85 4.05 -17.31
CA THR A 59 -7.96 4.92 -17.74
C THR A 59 -8.46 4.61 -19.12
N ILE A 60 -9.71 4.99 -19.39
CA ILE A 60 -10.29 5.02 -20.75
C ILE A 60 -9.52 6.05 -21.57
N GLY A 61 -9.09 5.67 -22.75
CA GLY A 61 -8.16 6.49 -23.57
C GLY A 61 -6.74 5.94 -23.55
N GLY A 62 -6.47 5.02 -22.63
CA GLY A 62 -5.23 4.27 -22.55
C GLY A 62 -4.14 4.94 -21.71
N ILE A 63 -3.19 4.15 -21.34
CA ILE A 63 -1.91 4.55 -20.79
C ILE A 63 -0.90 4.30 -21.90
N GLU A 64 -0.06 5.27 -22.19
CA GLU A 64 0.92 5.22 -23.28
C GLU A 64 1.77 3.94 -23.21
N ASP A 65 2.18 3.58 -22.00
CA ASP A 65 2.91 2.33 -21.74
C ASP A 65 2.50 1.74 -20.37
N PRO A 66 1.65 0.69 -20.35
CA PRO A 66 1.23 0.04 -19.09
C PRO A 66 2.36 -0.65 -18.33
N ALA A 67 3.52 -0.85 -18.94
CA ALA A 67 4.70 -1.38 -18.26
C ALA A 67 5.44 -0.29 -17.47
N ARG A 68 5.27 0.98 -17.82
CA ARG A 68 5.89 2.11 -17.13
C ARG A 68 4.95 2.67 -16.06
N ILE A 69 5.34 2.53 -14.82
CA ILE A 69 4.59 3.05 -13.67
C ILE A 69 4.41 4.57 -13.74
N ALA A 70 5.40 5.28 -14.27
CA ALA A 70 5.34 6.74 -14.49
C ALA A 70 4.23 7.20 -15.46
N SER A 71 3.65 6.27 -16.23
CA SER A 71 2.52 6.59 -17.12
C SER A 71 1.17 6.64 -16.39
N PHE A 72 1.12 6.26 -15.11
CA PHE A 72 -0.10 6.30 -14.31
C PHE A 72 -0.17 7.61 -13.53
N ASP A 73 -1.03 8.50 -13.94
CA ASP A 73 -1.28 9.82 -13.34
C ASP A 73 -2.66 9.95 -12.66
N ARG A 74 -3.45 8.86 -12.64
CA ARG A 74 -4.81 8.84 -12.10
C ARG A 74 -4.94 7.84 -10.97
N CYS A 75 -5.41 8.34 -9.81
CA CYS A 75 -5.54 7.53 -8.61
C CYS A 75 -6.79 7.86 -7.79
N GLU A 76 -7.07 7.02 -6.82
CA GLU A 76 -8.01 7.29 -5.74
C GLU A 76 -7.42 6.85 -4.40
N PHE A 77 -7.94 7.39 -3.29
CA PHE A 77 -7.60 6.85 -1.98
C PHE A 77 -8.13 5.43 -1.83
N GLY A 78 -7.33 4.55 -1.26
CA GLY A 78 -7.76 3.20 -0.97
C GLY A 78 -8.97 3.18 -0.05
N LYS A 79 -10.05 2.51 -0.50
CA LYS A 79 -11.37 2.48 0.18
C LYS A 79 -11.63 1.18 0.93
N ARG A 80 -10.76 0.17 0.79
CA ARG A 80 -10.94 -1.14 1.44
C ARG A 80 -10.35 -1.11 2.85
N GLY A 81 -10.87 -1.96 3.74
CA GLY A 81 -10.40 -2.04 5.13
C GLY A 81 -8.88 -2.19 5.26
N GLY A 82 -8.25 -3.05 4.45
CA GLY A 82 -6.80 -3.22 4.41
C GLY A 82 -6.02 -2.02 3.85
N HIS A 83 -6.69 -1.02 3.25
CA HIS A 83 -6.02 0.20 2.78
C HIS A 83 -5.92 1.29 3.85
N PHE A 84 -6.73 1.23 4.91
CA PHE A 84 -6.74 2.25 5.96
C PHE A 84 -5.58 2.09 6.94
N HIS A 85 -5.08 0.88 7.10
CA HIS A 85 -3.94 0.55 7.94
C HIS A 85 -2.92 -0.23 7.13
N GLN A 86 -1.79 0.40 6.85
CA GLN A 86 -0.70 -0.16 6.05
C GLN A 86 0.62 -0.05 6.84
N ILE A 87 0.61 -0.62 8.08
CA ILE A 87 1.81 -0.65 8.95
C ILE A 87 2.70 -1.79 8.48
N LYS A 88 3.34 -1.60 7.35
CA LYS A 88 4.18 -2.59 6.67
C LYS A 88 5.68 -2.27 6.72
N ALA A 89 6.08 -1.20 7.41
CA ALA A 89 7.48 -0.87 7.69
C ALA A 89 7.67 -0.78 9.21
N TRP A 90 8.66 -1.49 9.73
CA TRP A 90 8.97 -1.51 11.14
C TRP A 90 10.48 -1.68 11.38
N ARG A 91 10.96 -1.10 12.48
CA ARG A 91 12.31 -1.33 12.95
C ARG A 91 12.46 -2.79 13.36
N HIS A 92 13.56 -3.42 12.99
CA HIS A 92 13.84 -4.81 13.36
C HIS A 92 13.72 -5.00 14.90
N GLN A 93 13.08 -6.08 15.30
CA GLN A 93 12.81 -6.40 16.70
C GLN A 93 13.41 -7.77 17.02
N ASN A 94 13.99 -7.91 18.24
CA ASN A 94 14.35 -9.23 18.79
C ASN A 94 13.12 -9.97 19.38
N ALA A 95 11.94 -9.70 18.84
CA ALA A 95 10.68 -10.28 19.26
C ALA A 95 9.85 -10.70 18.02
N PRO A 96 8.99 -11.71 18.14
CA PRO A 96 8.13 -12.14 17.05
C PRO A 96 7.20 -11.01 16.58
N ILE A 97 7.12 -10.85 15.27
CA ILE A 97 6.17 -9.98 14.62
C ILE A 97 4.96 -10.80 14.18
N ARG A 98 3.75 -10.30 14.41
CA ARG A 98 2.51 -10.87 13.87
C ARG A 98 2.06 -10.02 12.69
N LEU A 99 2.08 -10.60 11.52
CA LEU A 99 1.67 -9.97 10.26
C LEU A 99 0.53 -10.74 9.59
N ALA A 100 0.49 -12.06 9.81
CA ALA A 100 -0.48 -12.95 9.17
C ALA A 100 -1.93 -12.65 9.60
N ASP A 101 -2.14 -12.23 10.84
CA ASP A 101 -3.47 -11.96 11.40
C ASP A 101 -4.19 -10.82 10.68
N SER A 102 -3.44 -9.85 10.17
CA SER A 102 -3.95 -8.71 9.40
C SER A 102 -3.96 -8.96 7.88
N GLY A 103 -3.64 -10.17 7.41
CA GLY A 103 -3.46 -10.43 5.98
C GLY A 103 -2.24 -9.73 5.37
N GLY A 104 -1.26 -9.35 6.20
CA GLY A 104 -0.06 -8.65 5.74
C GLY A 104 -0.16 -7.13 5.79
N HIS A 105 -1.23 -6.57 6.35
CA HIS A 105 -1.46 -5.12 6.33
C HIS A 105 -0.96 -4.38 7.58
N SER A 106 -0.81 -5.07 8.72
CA SER A 106 -0.36 -4.45 9.97
C SER A 106 0.60 -5.36 10.71
N ALA A 107 1.83 -4.91 10.89
CA ALA A 107 2.82 -5.56 11.74
C ALA A 107 2.51 -5.25 13.21
N GLU A 108 2.23 -6.30 14.00
CA GLU A 108 1.97 -6.21 15.45
C GLU A 108 3.16 -6.78 16.22
N PHE A 109 3.67 -5.99 17.18
CA PHE A 109 4.77 -6.37 18.06
C PHE A 109 4.74 -5.55 19.36
N PRO A 110 5.42 -6.02 20.44
CA PRO A 110 5.51 -5.28 21.69
C PRO A 110 6.13 -3.89 21.52
N ASP A 111 5.68 -2.92 22.29
CA ASP A 111 6.19 -1.54 22.31
C ASP A 111 6.18 -0.83 20.95
N ARG A 112 5.26 -1.23 20.06
CA ARG A 112 5.07 -0.58 18.76
C ARG A 112 4.66 0.87 18.94
N LYS A 113 5.45 1.77 18.34
CA LYS A 113 5.20 3.21 18.27
C LYS A 113 5.11 3.63 16.82
N VAL A 114 3.88 3.82 16.34
CA VAL A 114 3.63 4.21 14.94
C VAL A 114 3.91 5.69 14.78
N TYR A 115 4.69 6.04 13.75
CA TYR A 115 4.97 7.43 13.40
C TYR A 115 3.67 8.17 13.05
N PRO A 116 3.44 9.39 13.57
CA PRO A 116 2.15 10.08 13.43
C PRO A 116 1.84 10.53 12.00
N PHE A 117 2.88 10.68 11.15
CA PHE A 117 2.71 11.05 9.75
C PHE A 117 2.81 9.80 8.89
N LYS A 118 1.78 9.58 8.07
CA LYS A 118 1.77 8.45 7.15
C LYS A 118 2.72 8.69 5.98
N PHE A 119 3.42 7.62 5.59
CA PHE A 119 4.19 7.59 4.36
C PHE A 119 3.27 7.30 3.17
N LEU A 120 3.76 7.44 1.96
CA LEU A 120 3.00 7.17 0.75
C LEU A 120 3.18 5.72 0.30
N LEU A 121 2.08 5.10 -0.08
CA LEU A 121 2.01 3.81 -0.75
C LEU A 121 1.28 3.98 -2.07
N ARG A 122 1.98 3.88 -3.19
CA ARG A 122 1.38 3.79 -4.52
C ARG A 122 1.11 2.31 -4.82
N HIS A 123 -0.15 1.97 -5.06
CA HIS A 123 -0.60 0.62 -5.34
C HIS A 123 -1.15 0.54 -6.78
N TYR A 124 -0.63 -0.38 -7.57
CA TYR A 124 -0.96 -0.60 -8.98
C TYR A 124 -1.60 -1.98 -9.20
N PRO A 125 -2.79 -2.25 -8.65
CA PRO A 125 -3.39 -3.59 -8.63
C PRO A 125 -3.72 -4.11 -10.02
N VAL A 126 -4.06 -3.21 -10.93
CA VAL A 126 -4.37 -3.51 -12.34
C VAL A 126 -3.71 -2.44 -13.21
N ARG A 127 -2.99 -2.86 -14.25
CA ARG A 127 -2.25 -1.97 -15.14
C ARG A 127 -2.86 -1.82 -16.54
N SER A 128 -3.72 -2.76 -16.94
CA SER A 128 -4.48 -2.72 -18.19
C SER A 128 -5.70 -3.61 -18.08
N GLN A 129 -6.62 -3.51 -19.04
CA GLN A 129 -7.76 -4.40 -19.14
C GLN A 129 -7.30 -5.88 -19.20
N GLU A 130 -6.34 -6.18 -20.05
CA GLU A 130 -5.78 -7.52 -20.23
C GLU A 130 -5.11 -8.02 -18.94
N HIS A 131 -4.30 -7.16 -18.30
CA HIS A 131 -3.65 -7.50 -17.03
C HIS A 131 -4.68 -7.83 -15.94
N GLY A 132 -5.75 -7.05 -15.81
CA GLY A 132 -6.83 -7.29 -14.85
C GLY A 132 -7.52 -8.64 -15.09
N MET A 133 -7.88 -8.93 -16.32
CA MET A 133 -8.48 -10.20 -16.71
C MET A 133 -7.57 -11.39 -16.38
N ARG A 134 -6.30 -11.33 -16.79
CA ARG A 134 -5.32 -12.38 -16.51
C ARG A 134 -5.11 -12.56 -15.00
N LYS A 135 -4.87 -11.47 -14.27
CA LYS A 135 -4.61 -11.50 -12.83
C LYS A 135 -5.73 -12.17 -12.04
N ILE A 136 -6.99 -11.91 -12.39
CA ILE A 136 -8.13 -12.45 -11.65
C ILE A 136 -8.46 -13.86 -12.11
N PHE A 137 -8.63 -14.08 -13.41
CA PHE A 137 -9.18 -15.34 -13.92
C PHE A 137 -8.12 -16.44 -14.13
N ALA A 138 -6.90 -16.08 -14.53
CA ALA A 138 -5.82 -17.04 -14.76
C ALA A 138 -4.89 -17.21 -13.58
N ASP A 139 -4.52 -16.12 -12.88
CA ASP A 139 -3.48 -16.18 -11.86
C ASP A 139 -4.06 -16.41 -10.46
N ARG A 140 -5.16 -15.75 -10.08
CA ARG A 140 -5.67 -15.77 -8.70
C ARG A 140 -6.75 -16.82 -8.47
N ARG A 141 -7.84 -16.83 -9.25
CA ARG A 141 -8.96 -17.76 -9.03
C ARG A 141 -8.55 -19.23 -8.96
N PRO A 142 -7.66 -19.74 -9.83
CA PRO A 142 -7.24 -21.14 -9.76
C PRO A 142 -6.39 -21.50 -8.54
N ARG A 143 -5.85 -20.48 -7.84
CA ARG A 143 -4.93 -20.65 -6.70
C ARG A 143 -5.53 -20.25 -5.36
N TRP A 144 -6.82 -19.95 -5.31
CA TRP A 144 -7.46 -19.58 -4.06
C TRP A 144 -7.49 -20.74 -3.08
N ASN A 145 -7.03 -20.49 -1.87
CA ASN A 145 -7.17 -21.43 -0.78
C ASN A 145 -8.58 -21.29 -0.16
N ALA A 146 -9.33 -22.37 -0.14
CA ALA A 146 -10.69 -22.40 0.40
C ALA A 146 -10.71 -22.01 1.89
N ASP A 147 -9.76 -22.53 2.69
CA ASP A 147 -9.69 -22.26 4.14
C ASP A 147 -9.43 -20.78 4.43
N GLU A 148 -8.61 -20.09 3.60
CA GLU A 148 -8.35 -18.66 3.76
C GLU A 148 -9.56 -17.81 3.39
N ARG A 149 -10.35 -18.25 2.43
CA ARG A 149 -11.58 -17.57 2.03
C ARG A 149 -12.69 -17.73 3.07
N GLU A 150 -12.96 -18.95 3.49
CA GLU A 150 -14.02 -19.27 4.45
C GLU A 150 -13.71 -18.78 5.86
N GLY A 151 -12.45 -18.96 6.30
CA GLY A 151 -12.04 -18.60 7.65
C GLY A 151 -11.69 -17.13 7.85
N ARG A 152 -11.25 -16.41 6.80
CA ARG A 152 -10.71 -15.04 6.92
C ARG A 152 -11.34 -14.01 5.96
N GLY A 153 -12.22 -14.45 5.07
CA GLY A 153 -12.84 -13.58 4.07
C GLY A 153 -11.86 -12.96 3.06
N TRP A 154 -10.69 -13.58 2.86
CA TRP A 154 -9.70 -13.06 1.91
C TRP A 154 -10.11 -13.35 0.48
N HIS A 155 -9.83 -12.39 -0.42
CA HIS A 155 -10.09 -12.47 -1.87
C HIS A 155 -11.57 -12.49 -2.29
N ILE A 156 -12.53 -12.32 -1.37
CA ILE A 156 -13.97 -12.24 -1.68
C ILE A 156 -14.29 -11.06 -2.61
N GLN A 157 -13.48 -10.00 -2.59
CA GLN A 157 -13.66 -8.81 -3.44
C GLN A 157 -13.56 -9.09 -4.95
N TYR A 158 -13.16 -10.29 -5.34
CA TYR A 158 -13.08 -10.71 -6.76
C TYR A 158 -14.24 -11.61 -7.17
N ASP A 159 -15.15 -11.97 -6.28
CA ASP A 159 -16.26 -12.87 -6.58
C ASP A 159 -17.23 -12.24 -7.57
N ASP A 160 -17.52 -10.96 -7.41
CA ASP A 160 -18.42 -10.20 -8.27
C ASP A 160 -17.81 -9.76 -9.61
N VAL A 161 -16.53 -10.08 -9.84
CA VAL A 161 -15.86 -9.72 -11.09
C VAL A 161 -16.25 -10.72 -12.18
N ALA A 162 -17.15 -10.30 -13.09
CA ALA A 162 -17.55 -11.10 -14.25
C ALA A 162 -16.47 -11.13 -15.34
N SER A 163 -16.55 -12.10 -16.25
CA SER A 163 -15.60 -12.24 -17.37
C SER A 163 -15.57 -11.06 -18.35
N GLY A 164 -16.60 -10.21 -18.33
CA GLY A 164 -16.68 -8.96 -19.12
C GLY A 164 -16.40 -7.70 -18.30
N HIS A 165 -15.84 -7.82 -17.10
CA HIS A 165 -15.58 -6.68 -16.23
C HIS A 165 -14.64 -5.67 -16.88
N ASN A 166 -15.04 -4.39 -16.84
CA ASN A 166 -14.20 -3.28 -17.31
C ASN A 166 -13.31 -2.79 -16.16
N PHE A 167 -12.00 -2.96 -16.30
CA PHE A 167 -11.00 -2.46 -15.37
C PHE A 167 -10.56 -1.01 -15.64
N LEU A 168 -10.94 -0.46 -16.79
CA LEU A 168 -10.60 0.92 -17.15
C LEU A 168 -11.56 1.88 -16.45
N ARG A 169 -11.03 2.94 -15.89
CA ARG A 169 -11.80 3.96 -15.19
C ARG A 169 -11.88 5.25 -16.04
N ALA A 170 -12.95 6.00 -15.91
CA ALA A 170 -13.02 7.32 -16.50
C ALA A 170 -12.06 8.28 -15.77
N PRO A 171 -11.22 9.06 -16.46
CA PRO A 171 -10.31 10.00 -15.79
C PRO A 171 -11.02 11.00 -14.87
N SER A 172 -12.27 11.35 -15.17
CA SER A 172 -13.10 12.26 -14.36
C SER A 172 -13.56 11.68 -13.02
N GLU A 173 -13.45 10.35 -12.84
CA GLU A 173 -13.78 9.68 -11.58
C GLU A 173 -12.59 9.59 -10.61
N LEU A 174 -11.41 10.01 -11.04
CA LEU A 174 -10.15 9.83 -10.35
C LEU A 174 -9.48 11.19 -10.08
N LEU A 175 -8.67 11.21 -9.04
CA LEU A 175 -7.77 12.32 -8.77
C LEU A 175 -6.61 12.29 -9.76
N GLN A 176 -6.19 13.45 -10.22
CA GLN A 176 -4.92 13.56 -10.91
C GLN A 176 -3.81 13.55 -9.88
N PHE A 177 -2.85 12.67 -10.08
CA PHE A 177 -1.67 12.61 -9.26
C PHE A 177 -0.61 13.53 -9.84
N ASP A 178 -0.17 14.48 -9.03
CA ASP A 178 0.95 15.34 -9.27
C ASP A 178 1.82 15.34 -8.02
N ASP A 179 3.08 14.98 -8.16
CA ASP A 179 4.00 14.83 -7.02
C ASP A 179 4.07 16.11 -6.18
N ASP A 180 4.20 17.28 -6.80
CA ASP A 180 4.35 18.56 -6.09
C ASP A 180 3.07 18.94 -5.33
N THR A 181 1.93 18.83 -5.97
CA THR A 181 0.62 19.11 -5.36
C THR A 181 0.30 18.09 -4.26
N PHE A 182 0.59 16.81 -4.50
CA PHE A 182 0.29 15.77 -3.55
C PHE A 182 1.07 15.95 -2.23
N TYR A 183 2.35 16.24 -2.28
CA TYR A 183 3.17 16.45 -1.09
C TYR A 183 2.83 17.76 -0.36
N SER A 184 2.47 18.82 -1.08
CA SER A 184 2.17 20.12 -0.47
C SER A 184 0.75 20.22 0.09
N GLU A 185 -0.24 19.71 -0.63
CA GLU A 185 -1.65 19.91 -0.29
C GLU A 185 -2.23 18.73 0.50
N TYR A 186 -1.98 17.50 0.06
CA TYR A 186 -2.61 16.34 0.66
C TYR A 186 -2.14 16.08 2.10
N LEU A 187 -0.84 16.16 2.38
CA LEU A 187 -0.34 15.98 3.74
C LEU A 187 -0.85 17.09 4.66
N VAL A 188 -0.92 18.32 4.18
CA VAL A 188 -1.41 19.46 4.94
C VAL A 188 -2.92 19.35 5.17
N GLU A 189 -3.70 19.00 4.16
CA GLU A 189 -5.15 18.82 4.30
C GLU A 189 -5.50 17.69 5.28
N ARG A 190 -4.75 16.60 5.25
CA ARG A 190 -4.94 15.51 6.19
C ARG A 190 -4.50 15.85 7.62
N LEU A 191 -3.46 16.64 7.79
CA LEU A 191 -3.03 17.14 9.09
C LEU A 191 -4.07 18.12 9.67
N SER A 192 -4.68 18.98 8.85
CA SER A 192 -5.77 19.86 9.29
C SER A 192 -7.02 19.07 9.68
N GLY A 193 -7.31 17.94 9.01
CA GLY A 193 -8.39 17.02 9.36
C GLY A 193 -8.23 16.33 10.72
N ILE A 194 -7.01 16.27 11.27
CA ILE A 194 -6.71 15.76 12.61
C ILE A 194 -6.43 16.86 13.64
N GLY A 195 -6.77 18.11 13.32
CA GLY A 195 -6.67 19.25 14.26
C GLY A 195 -5.30 19.95 14.32
N VAL A 196 -4.41 19.67 13.35
CA VAL A 196 -3.17 20.43 13.21
C VAL A 196 -3.44 21.65 12.34
N GLU A 197 -3.50 22.82 12.93
CA GLU A 197 -3.67 24.08 12.19
C GLU A 197 -2.41 24.44 11.38
N ARG A 198 -2.62 25.11 10.23
CA ARG A 198 -1.52 25.70 9.46
C ARG A 198 -0.92 26.84 10.28
N SER A 199 0.33 26.73 10.66
CA SER A 199 1.10 27.85 11.23
C SER A 199 1.59 28.78 10.13
#